data_bd1961fed5c07fa5459aeb726ddd8c1e
#
_entry.id   bd1961fed5c07fa5459aeb726ddd8c1e
#
_cell.length_a   1.000
_cell.length_b   1.000
_cell.length_c   1.000
_cell.angle_alpha   90.00
_cell.angle_beta   90.00
_cell.angle_gamma   90.00
#
_symmetry.space_group_name_H-M   'P 1'
#
loop_
_entity.id
_entity.type
_entity.pdbx_description
1 polymer ?
#
loop_
_entity_poly.entity_id
_entity_poly.type
_entity_poly.pdbx_seq_one_letter_code
_entity_poly.pdbx_strand_id
1 'polypeptide(L)'
;RYFPDRDNLVEGIHPLRLDLDDPYYEQLFTGQTYQENYRILIQKIREFNENIPPLINAYMNLSPTMRVFDTVSNPDFGGVEETGILVTIRDIYPEKRERYTRWLGWQANLQYRRELFRKRVREHLDRIKKRKGE
;
A
#
# COMPACT_ATOMS: atom_id res chain seq x y z
N ARG A 1 7.67 7.67 4.87
CA ARG A 1 7.03 8.22 6.09
C ARG A 1 5.63 7.67 6.31
N TYR A 2 4.71 7.66 5.29
CA TYR A 2 3.30 7.28 5.47
C TYR A 2 3.00 5.82 5.12
N PHE A 3 3.72 5.23 4.20
CA PHE A 3 3.49 3.88 3.69
C PHE A 3 4.75 3.01 3.76
N PRO A 4 5.46 2.95 4.91
CA PRO A 4 6.70 2.20 4.99
C PRO A 4 6.47 0.68 4.96
N ASP A 5 7.41 -0.05 4.40
CA ASP A 5 7.54 -1.49 4.61
C ASP A 5 8.19 -1.76 5.96
N ARG A 6 7.38 -1.83 7.02
CA ARG A 6 7.86 -1.97 8.41
C ARG A 6 8.42 -3.36 8.72
N ASP A 7 8.10 -4.34 7.90
CA ASP A 7 8.45 -5.75 8.14
C ASP A 7 9.53 -6.23 7.17
N ASN A 8 10.07 -5.34 6.33
CA ASN A 8 11.05 -5.66 5.29
C ASN A 8 10.62 -6.86 4.44
N LEU A 9 9.38 -6.83 3.94
CA LEU A 9 8.78 -7.94 3.20
C LEU A 9 9.36 -8.10 1.81
N VAL A 10 9.79 -7.01 1.19
CA VAL A 10 10.30 -7.00 -0.19
C VAL A 10 11.46 -6.05 -0.29
N GLU A 11 12.54 -6.53 -0.86
CA GLU A 11 13.74 -5.76 -1.17
C GLU A 11 14.00 -5.82 -2.68
N GLY A 12 14.27 -4.68 -3.29
CA GLY A 12 14.63 -4.59 -4.71
C GLY A 12 16.06 -5.08 -4.94
N ILE A 13 16.29 -5.84 -6.01
CA ILE A 13 17.63 -6.34 -6.35
C ILE A 13 18.59 -5.18 -6.68
N HIS A 14 18.09 -4.17 -7.40
CA HIS A 14 18.81 -2.95 -7.76
C HIS A 14 17.91 -1.73 -7.50
N PRO A 15 17.69 -1.36 -6.23
CA PRO A 15 16.77 -0.28 -5.91
C PRO A 15 17.32 1.08 -6.39
N LEU A 16 16.41 1.92 -6.87
CA LEU A 16 16.70 3.32 -7.13
C LEU A 16 17.02 3.99 -5.78
N ARG A 17 18.25 4.45 -5.65
CA ARG A 17 18.68 5.13 -4.43
C ARG A 17 18.37 6.62 -4.57
N LEU A 18 17.41 7.06 -3.77
CA LEU A 18 17.10 8.47 -3.57
C LEU A 18 17.62 8.89 -2.21
N ASP A 19 18.21 10.06 -2.15
CA ASP A 19 18.57 10.68 -0.86
C ASP A 19 17.28 11.22 -0.22
N LEU A 20 16.61 10.34 0.52
CA LEU A 20 15.36 10.68 1.21
C LEU A 20 15.59 11.40 2.53
N ASP A 21 16.84 11.42 3.01
CA ASP A 21 17.26 12.10 4.23
C ASP A 21 17.70 13.56 3.96
N ASP A 22 17.61 14.00 2.69
CA ASP A 22 17.87 15.40 2.33
C ASP A 22 16.96 16.32 3.17
N PRO A 23 17.54 17.27 3.93
CA PRO A 23 16.80 18.24 4.73
C PRO A 23 15.74 19.03 3.95
N TYR A 24 15.88 19.10 2.63
CA TYR A 24 14.90 19.70 1.73
C TYR A 24 13.50 19.05 1.91
N TYR A 25 13.42 17.71 2.02
CA TYR A 25 12.14 17.04 2.16
C TYR A 25 11.49 17.31 3.52
N GLU A 26 12.26 17.46 4.58
CA GLU A 26 11.73 17.85 5.89
C GLU A 26 11.19 19.27 5.89
N GLN A 27 11.91 20.19 5.22
CA GLN A 27 11.47 21.57 5.07
C GLN A 27 10.26 21.70 4.16
N LEU A 28 10.13 20.84 3.15
CA LEU A 28 9.02 20.85 2.22
C LEU A 28 7.73 20.28 2.84
N PHE A 29 7.85 19.12 3.50
CA PHE A 29 6.70 18.40 4.05
C PHE A 29 6.45 18.73 5.52
N THR A 30 6.03 19.95 5.78
CA THR A 30 5.80 20.51 7.13
C THR A 30 4.43 20.18 7.72
N GLY A 31 3.54 19.53 6.97
CA GLY A 31 2.21 19.15 7.43
C GLY A 31 2.24 18.11 8.54
N GLN A 32 1.28 18.20 9.46
CA GLN A 32 1.13 17.26 10.57
C GLN A 32 0.41 15.97 10.14
N THR A 33 -0.42 16.05 9.11
CA THR A 33 -1.21 14.94 8.61
C THR A 33 -0.78 14.52 7.21
N TYR A 34 -1.19 13.30 6.82
CA TYR A 34 -1.03 12.83 5.45
C TYR A 34 -1.71 13.75 4.44
N GLN A 35 -2.92 14.20 4.72
CA GLN A 35 -3.69 15.07 3.82
C GLN A 35 -3.02 16.42 3.61
N GLU A 36 -2.44 17.01 4.64
CA GLU A 36 -1.69 18.27 4.53
C GLU A 36 -0.45 18.10 3.65
N ASN A 37 0.36 17.09 3.92
CA ASN A 37 1.55 16.81 3.12
C ASN A 37 1.21 16.38 1.68
N TYR A 38 0.08 15.71 1.48
CA TYR A 38 -0.41 15.39 0.15
C TYR A 38 -0.78 16.65 -0.66
N ARG A 39 -1.37 17.66 -0.02
CA ARG A 39 -1.64 18.96 -0.68
C ARG A 39 -0.34 19.67 -1.06
N ILE A 40 0.66 19.67 -0.15
CA ILE A 40 1.99 20.21 -0.42
C ILE A 40 2.61 19.50 -1.63
N LEU A 41 2.56 18.17 -1.67
CA LEU A 41 3.05 17.39 -2.80
C LEU A 41 2.39 17.78 -4.12
N ILE A 42 1.04 17.88 -4.15
CA ILE A 42 0.30 18.30 -5.35
C ILE A 42 0.76 19.69 -5.80
N GLN A 43 0.87 20.62 -4.87
CA GLN A 43 1.29 21.99 -5.19
C GLN A 43 2.69 21.99 -5.79
N LYS A 44 3.60 21.23 -5.17
CA LYS A 44 5.00 21.17 -5.62
C LYS A 44 5.14 20.54 -7.01
N ILE A 45 4.42 19.47 -7.31
CA ILE A 45 4.44 18.83 -8.63
C ILE A 45 3.89 19.76 -9.70
N ARG A 46 2.85 20.57 -9.38
CA ARG A 46 2.29 21.55 -10.31
C ARG A 46 3.27 22.67 -10.69
N GLU A 47 4.24 23.00 -9.84
CA GLU A 47 5.30 23.95 -10.18
C GLU A 47 6.14 23.48 -11.38
N PHE A 48 6.20 22.15 -11.61
CA PHE A 48 6.85 21.53 -12.76
C PHE A 48 5.92 21.30 -13.95
N ASN A 49 4.68 21.84 -13.93
CA ASN A 49 3.62 21.57 -14.89
C ASN A 49 3.23 20.07 -14.98
N GLU A 50 3.45 19.32 -13.91
CA GLU A 50 3.14 17.91 -13.82
C GLU A 50 1.95 17.65 -12.89
N ASN A 51 1.42 16.45 -12.95
CA ASN A 51 0.37 15.97 -12.05
C ASN A 51 0.72 14.60 -11.51
N ILE A 52 0.24 14.28 -10.31
CA ILE A 52 0.34 12.90 -9.82
C ILE A 52 -0.42 11.99 -10.79
N PRO A 53 0.23 10.93 -11.32
CA PRO A 53 -0.45 9.99 -12.20
C PRO A 53 -1.73 9.44 -11.55
N PRO A 54 -2.84 9.34 -12.31
CA PRO A 54 -4.15 8.93 -11.75
C PRO A 54 -4.10 7.60 -10.98
N LEU A 55 -3.29 6.66 -11.45
CA LEU A 55 -3.14 5.35 -10.82
C LEU A 55 -2.44 5.46 -9.44
N ILE A 56 -1.34 6.22 -9.36
CA ILE A 56 -0.63 6.47 -8.10
C ILE A 56 -1.55 7.19 -7.12
N ASN A 57 -2.26 8.22 -7.59
CA ASN A 57 -3.24 8.92 -6.77
C ASN A 57 -4.33 7.99 -6.22
N ALA A 58 -4.84 7.07 -7.06
CA ALA A 58 -5.83 6.09 -6.63
C ALA A 58 -5.28 5.18 -5.52
N TYR A 59 -4.06 4.68 -5.66
CA TYR A 59 -3.43 3.82 -4.65
C TYR A 59 -3.14 4.56 -3.34
N MET A 60 -2.57 5.76 -3.40
CA MET A 60 -2.28 6.57 -2.21
C MET A 60 -3.52 6.86 -1.36
N ASN A 61 -4.71 6.82 -1.95
CA ASN A 61 -5.97 7.08 -1.28
C ASN A 61 -6.83 5.81 -1.09
N LEU A 62 -6.26 4.62 -1.24
CA LEU A 62 -7.02 3.36 -1.24
C LEU A 62 -7.14 2.75 0.16
N SER A 63 -6.06 2.76 0.92
CA SER A 63 -5.98 2.09 2.21
C SER A 63 -5.00 2.79 3.15
N PRO A 64 -5.32 2.87 4.45
CA PRO A 64 -4.41 3.44 5.45
C PRO A 64 -3.23 2.50 5.77
N THR A 65 -3.33 1.21 5.39
CA THR A 65 -2.32 0.18 5.64
C THR A 65 -1.58 -0.23 4.37
N MET A 66 -1.69 0.56 3.30
CA MET A 66 -0.88 0.36 2.10
C MET A 66 0.61 0.38 2.47
N ARG A 67 1.40 -0.44 1.79
CA ARG A 67 2.87 -0.42 1.90
C ARG A 67 3.46 -0.13 0.54
N VAL A 68 4.52 0.63 0.55
CA VAL A 68 5.33 0.93 -0.64
C VAL A 68 6.70 0.30 -0.42
N PHE A 69 7.13 -0.46 -1.37
CA PHE A 69 8.42 -1.12 -1.40
C PHE A 69 9.42 -0.30 -2.24
N ASP A 70 10.56 -0.92 -2.53
CA ASP A 70 11.55 -0.29 -3.37
C ASP A 70 11.03 0.01 -4.79
N THR A 71 11.65 1.02 -5.39
CA THR A 71 11.51 1.31 -6.81
C THR A 71 12.75 0.78 -7.52
N VAL A 72 12.56 0.03 -8.58
CA VAL A 72 13.63 -0.57 -9.37
C VAL A 72 13.47 -0.21 -10.85
N SER A 73 14.59 -0.13 -11.57
CA SER A 73 14.53 -0.01 -13.02
C SER A 73 14.30 -1.38 -13.66
N ASN A 74 13.37 -1.47 -14.61
CA ASN A 74 13.08 -2.67 -15.38
C ASN A 74 13.63 -2.54 -16.80
N PRO A 75 14.87 -3.03 -17.07
CA PRO A 75 15.49 -2.94 -18.40
C PRO A 75 14.76 -3.75 -19.45
N ASP A 76 14.08 -4.84 -19.05
CA ASP A 76 13.34 -5.70 -19.97
C ASP A 76 12.03 -5.07 -20.44
N PHE A 77 11.60 -4.02 -19.76
CA PHE A 77 10.39 -3.25 -20.10
C PHE A 77 10.70 -1.78 -20.41
N GLY A 78 11.70 -1.55 -21.27
CA GLY A 78 12.06 -0.21 -21.74
C GLY A 78 12.74 0.68 -20.72
N GLY A 79 13.29 0.12 -19.65
CA GLY A 79 14.00 0.88 -18.61
C GLY A 79 13.10 1.74 -17.73
N VAL A 80 11.80 1.42 -17.67
CA VAL A 80 10.87 2.11 -16.77
C VAL A 80 11.16 1.81 -15.31
N GLU A 81 10.79 2.75 -14.45
CA GLU A 81 10.86 2.58 -13.01
C GLU A 81 9.58 1.94 -12.49
N GLU A 82 9.72 0.85 -11.76
CA GLU A 82 8.63 0.09 -11.17
C GLU A 82 8.70 0.15 -9.66
N THR A 83 7.60 0.53 -9.02
CA THR A 83 7.48 0.56 -7.56
C THR A 83 6.53 -0.53 -7.09
N GLY A 84 7.02 -1.41 -6.21
CA GLY A 84 6.19 -2.41 -5.57
C GLY A 84 5.24 -1.78 -4.54
N ILE A 85 3.98 -2.19 -4.56
CA ILE A 85 3.00 -1.79 -3.55
C ILE A 85 2.20 -2.99 -3.04
N LEU A 86 1.82 -2.97 -1.78
CA LEU A 86 0.92 -3.95 -1.18
C LEU A 86 -0.31 -3.26 -0.61
N VAL A 87 -1.49 -3.72 -1.02
CA VAL A 87 -2.77 -3.28 -0.45
C VAL A 87 -3.52 -4.48 0.09
N THR A 88 -3.81 -4.46 1.39
CA THR A 88 -4.62 -5.48 2.04
C THR A 88 -6.10 -5.20 1.78
N ILE A 89 -6.80 -6.08 1.08
CA ILE A 89 -8.19 -5.86 0.63
C ILE A 89 -9.14 -5.54 1.79
N ARG A 90 -8.98 -6.18 2.94
CA ARG A 90 -9.83 -5.93 4.12
C ARG A 90 -9.68 -4.52 4.68
N ASP A 91 -8.53 -3.88 4.44
CA ASP A 91 -8.16 -2.59 5.01
C ASP A 91 -8.43 -1.45 4.02
N ILE A 92 -8.93 -1.76 2.82
CA ILE A 92 -9.40 -0.75 1.86
C ILE A 92 -10.58 0.00 2.49
N TYR A 93 -10.57 1.32 2.36
CA TYR A 93 -11.67 2.17 2.84
C TYR A 93 -13.01 1.66 2.34
N PRO A 94 -14.04 1.53 3.19
CA PRO A 94 -15.31 0.87 2.87
C PRO A 94 -15.97 1.40 1.59
N GLU A 95 -15.99 2.71 1.42
CA GLU A 95 -16.58 3.39 0.25
C GLU A 95 -15.86 3.04 -1.07
N LYS A 96 -14.56 2.73 -1.00
CA LYS A 96 -13.76 2.32 -2.16
C LYS A 96 -13.83 0.81 -2.38
N ARG A 97 -13.82 0.05 -1.30
CA ARG A 97 -13.93 -1.41 -1.37
C ARG A 97 -15.19 -1.85 -2.10
N GLU A 98 -16.34 -1.24 -1.80
CA GLU A 98 -17.58 -1.54 -2.49
C GLU A 98 -17.47 -1.34 -4.00
N ARG A 99 -16.85 -0.25 -4.44
CA ARG A 99 -16.61 0.04 -5.85
C ARG A 99 -15.74 -1.02 -6.53
N TYR A 100 -14.71 -1.53 -5.86
CA TYR A 100 -13.77 -2.51 -6.43
C TYR A 100 -14.26 -3.95 -6.31
N THR A 101 -15.14 -4.26 -5.35
CA THR A 101 -15.64 -5.63 -5.13
C THR A 101 -17.03 -5.87 -5.71
N ARG A 102 -17.74 -4.84 -6.14
CA ARG A 102 -19.11 -4.92 -6.63
C ARG A 102 -19.30 -5.89 -7.81
N TRP A 103 -18.31 -6.01 -8.67
CA TRP A 103 -18.33 -6.89 -9.84
C TRP A 103 -17.68 -8.27 -9.60
N LEU A 104 -16.97 -8.45 -8.50
CA LEU A 104 -16.60 -9.77 -8.01
C LEU A 104 -17.90 -10.45 -7.67
N GLY A 105 -18.44 -11.24 -8.61
CA GLY A 105 -19.73 -11.84 -8.52
C GLY A 105 -19.92 -12.53 -7.17
N TRP A 106 -21.16 -12.71 -6.75
CA TRP A 106 -21.59 -13.30 -5.48
C TRP A 106 -20.82 -14.59 -5.11
N GLN A 107 -20.42 -15.40 -6.11
CA GLN A 107 -19.62 -16.62 -5.93
C GLN A 107 -18.19 -16.36 -5.42
N ALA A 108 -17.50 -15.36 -5.93
CA ALA A 108 -16.14 -15.01 -5.46
C ALA A 108 -16.17 -14.42 -4.05
N ASN A 109 -17.21 -13.65 -3.72
CA ASN A 109 -17.44 -13.18 -2.36
C ASN A 109 -17.73 -14.34 -1.36
N LEU A 110 -18.45 -15.37 -1.78
CA LEU A 110 -18.69 -16.56 -0.96
C LEU A 110 -17.44 -17.40 -0.74
N GLN A 111 -16.62 -17.60 -1.77
CA GLN A 111 -15.34 -18.32 -1.64
C GLN A 111 -14.38 -17.56 -0.71
N TYR A 112 -14.21 -16.26 -0.90
CA TYR A 112 -13.41 -15.41 -0.03
C TYR A 112 -13.89 -15.47 1.44
N ARG A 113 -15.20 -15.34 1.70
CA ARG A 113 -15.76 -15.44 3.05
C ARG A 113 -15.56 -16.82 3.66
N ARG A 114 -15.66 -17.92 2.87
CA ARG A 114 -15.36 -19.29 3.33
C ARG A 114 -13.91 -19.48 3.69
N GLU A 115 -12.98 -18.96 2.92
CA GLU A 115 -11.54 -19.02 3.23
C GLU A 115 -11.20 -18.22 4.48
N LEU A 116 -11.76 -17.03 4.61
CA LEU A 116 -11.58 -16.20 5.80
C LEU A 116 -12.12 -16.89 7.07
N PHE A 117 -13.28 -17.53 6.96
CA PHE A 117 -13.86 -18.30 8.05
C PHE A 117 -12.99 -19.50 8.42
N ARG A 118 -12.53 -20.29 7.42
CA ARG A 118 -11.62 -21.42 7.64
C ARG A 118 -10.32 -21.00 8.31
N LYS A 119 -9.74 -19.88 7.89
CA LYS A 119 -8.53 -19.32 8.50
C LYS A 119 -8.77 -18.96 9.97
N ARG A 120 -9.85 -18.25 10.29
CA ARG A 120 -10.21 -17.88 11.67
C ARG A 120 -10.46 -19.11 12.56
N VAL A 121 -11.14 -20.13 12.05
CA VAL A 121 -11.37 -21.38 12.76
C VAL A 121 -10.04 -22.08 13.05
N ARG A 122 -9.14 -22.15 12.07
CA ARG A 122 -7.80 -22.76 12.25
C ARG A 122 -7.01 -22.03 13.32
N GLU A 123 -6.90 -20.72 13.24
CA GLU A 123 -6.22 -19.89 14.24
C GLU A 123 -6.81 -20.01 15.64
N HIS A 124 -8.11 -20.20 15.74
CA HIS A 124 -8.80 -20.43 17.02
C HIS A 124 -8.48 -21.80 17.60
N LEU A 125 -8.51 -22.84 16.76
CA LEU A 125 -8.15 -24.21 17.17
C LEU A 125 -6.69 -24.32 17.60
N ASP A 126 -5.78 -23.64 16.89
CA ASP A 126 -4.36 -23.63 17.24
C ASP A 126 -4.12 -22.92 18.58
N ARG A 127 -4.87 -21.87 18.89
CA ARG A 127 -4.84 -21.22 20.21
C ARG A 127 -5.34 -22.14 21.33
N ILE A 128 -6.40 -22.92 21.08
CA ILE A 128 -6.93 -23.88 22.06
C ILE A 128 -5.92 -25.03 22.28
N LYS A 129 -5.29 -25.53 21.21
CA LYS A 129 -4.25 -26.58 21.33
C LYS A 129 -3.06 -26.12 22.13
N LYS A 130 -2.58 -24.89 21.91
CA LYS A 130 -1.49 -24.30 22.70
C LYS A 130 -1.82 -24.13 24.18
N ARG A 131 -3.08 -23.87 24.52
CA ARG A 131 -3.54 -23.74 25.92
C ARG A 131 -3.73 -25.08 26.64
N LYS A 132 -3.91 -26.17 25.87
CA LYS A 132 -4.09 -27.53 26.43
C LYS A 132 -2.81 -28.36 26.44
N GLY A 133 -1.72 -27.86 25.84
CA GLY A 133 -0.41 -28.49 25.83
C GLY A 133 0.59 -27.92 26.84
N GLU A 134 0.11 -26.98 27.70
CA GLU A 134 0.73 -26.56 28.95
C GLU A 134 -0.05 -27.24 30.12
#